data_1e552920e2b8499df1eec1482b681a93
#
_entry.id   1e552920e2b8499df1eec1482b681a93
#
_cell.length_a   1.000
_cell.length_b   1.000
_cell.length_c   1.000
_cell.angle_alpha   90.00
_cell.angle_beta   90.00
_cell.angle_gamma   90.00
#
_symmetry.space_group_name_H-M   'P 1'
#
loop_
_entity.id
_entity.type
_entity.pdbx_description
1 polymer ?
#
loop_
_entity_poly.entity_id
_entity_poly.type
_entity_poly.pdbx_seq_one_letter_code
_entity_poly.pdbx_strand_id
1 'polypeptide(L)'
;MYTAYDEYILPAFRKKAFDVLLKPIEDAELATIMHRLTHEDVFVLHPDENNNLRKQSSKFLFYTNTLDFKLIDKRDIGLFQYNHEQRCWEVVVAGSKKTIRLKRNLKSEALLDLSEQFVQINQKFIINMDYLIEVVDNVCHFYPPFDAIDYVKVSRVYRRKLIDHFHSL
;
A
#
# COMPACT_ATOMS: atom_id res chain seq x y z
N MET A 1 23.79 -9.93 -35.34
CA MET A 1 22.92 -11.07 -35.59
C MET A 1 21.91 -11.13 -34.47
N TYR A 2 20.76 -10.49 -34.65
CA TYR A 2 19.72 -10.49 -33.64
C TYR A 2 18.96 -11.79 -33.72
N THR A 3 18.94 -12.56 -32.63
CA THR A 3 18.22 -13.82 -32.59
C THR A 3 16.73 -13.55 -32.31
N ALA A 4 15.86 -14.35 -32.93
CA ALA A 4 14.39 -14.22 -32.89
C ALA A 4 13.74 -14.33 -31.50
N TYR A 5 14.52 -14.41 -30.45
CA TYR A 5 14.08 -14.58 -29.06
C TYR A 5 13.75 -13.26 -28.33
N ASP A 6 14.32 -12.14 -28.79
CA ASP A 6 14.09 -10.85 -28.15
C ASP A 6 12.70 -10.27 -28.40
N GLU A 7 12.03 -10.68 -29.46
CA GLU A 7 10.70 -10.17 -29.82
C GLU A 7 9.58 -10.61 -28.88
N TYR A 8 9.77 -11.71 -28.13
CA TYR A 8 8.74 -12.25 -27.24
C TYR A 8 8.95 -11.85 -25.76
N ILE A 9 10.16 -11.51 -25.36
CA ILE A 9 10.51 -11.16 -23.98
C ILE A 9 9.85 -9.83 -23.57
N LEU A 10 9.95 -8.80 -24.39
CA LEU A 10 9.36 -7.49 -24.13
C LEU A 10 7.82 -7.50 -24.04
N PRO A 11 7.08 -8.21 -24.96
CA PRO A 11 5.65 -8.38 -24.82
C PRO A 11 5.22 -9.17 -23.58
N ALA A 12 5.98 -10.18 -23.17
CA ALA A 12 5.71 -10.96 -21.95
C ALA A 12 5.83 -10.10 -20.68
N PHE A 13 6.86 -9.29 -20.57
CA PHE A 13 7.00 -8.32 -19.48
C PHE A 13 5.88 -7.29 -19.45
N ARG A 14 5.44 -6.80 -20.61
CA ARG A 14 4.30 -5.86 -20.69
C ARG A 14 2.98 -6.49 -20.26
N LYS A 15 2.82 -7.81 -20.44
CA LYS A 15 1.66 -8.58 -19.99
C LYS A 15 1.78 -9.07 -18.55
N LYS A 16 2.77 -8.58 -17.77
CA LYS A 16 3.02 -8.97 -16.37
C LYS A 16 3.28 -10.47 -16.20
N ALA A 17 3.94 -11.11 -17.16
CA ALA A 17 4.42 -12.48 -16.99
C ALA A 17 5.36 -12.52 -15.77
N PHE A 18 5.21 -13.56 -14.95
CA PHE A 18 6.04 -13.76 -13.76
C PHE A 18 7.50 -14.03 -14.16
N ASP A 19 7.68 -14.87 -15.18
CA ASP A 19 8.96 -15.19 -15.76
C ASP A 19 8.78 -15.69 -17.21
N VAL A 20 9.89 -15.89 -17.94
CA VAL A 20 9.89 -16.35 -19.32
C VAL A 20 10.88 -17.49 -19.45
N LEU A 21 10.39 -18.66 -19.90
CA LEU A 21 11.21 -19.82 -20.23
C LEU A 21 11.50 -19.84 -21.73
N LEU A 22 12.76 -19.98 -22.08
CA LEU A 22 13.19 -20.18 -23.45
C LEU A 22 13.16 -21.66 -23.82
N LYS A 23 12.76 -21.98 -25.07
CA LYS A 23 12.83 -23.34 -25.56
C LYS A 23 14.21 -23.61 -26.19
N PRO A 24 14.84 -24.77 -25.92
CA PRO A 24 14.34 -25.92 -25.14
C PRO A 24 14.33 -25.60 -23.63
N ILE A 25 13.26 -26.01 -22.94
CA ILE A 25 13.10 -25.77 -21.50
C ILE A 25 14.02 -26.70 -20.75
N GLU A 26 14.90 -26.15 -19.94
CA GLU A 26 15.77 -26.93 -19.05
C GLU A 26 15.06 -27.18 -17.70
N ASP A 27 15.09 -28.43 -17.23
CA ASP A 27 14.43 -28.84 -15.98
C ASP A 27 14.94 -28.03 -14.78
N ALA A 28 16.21 -27.60 -14.77
CA ALA A 28 16.80 -26.76 -13.74
C ALA A 28 16.20 -25.35 -13.72
N GLU A 29 15.95 -24.74 -14.87
CA GLU A 29 15.29 -23.43 -14.97
C GLU A 29 13.83 -23.52 -14.53
N LEU A 30 13.12 -24.56 -14.99
CA LEU A 30 11.75 -24.81 -14.57
C LEU A 30 11.65 -25.01 -13.06
N ALA A 31 12.55 -25.82 -12.47
CA ALA A 31 12.59 -26.04 -11.03
C ALA A 31 12.87 -24.73 -10.26
N THR A 32 13.75 -23.88 -10.76
CA THR A 32 14.05 -22.57 -10.16
C THR A 32 12.83 -21.66 -10.19
N ILE A 33 12.11 -21.59 -11.29
CA ILE A 33 10.89 -20.78 -11.41
C ILE A 33 9.77 -21.34 -10.53
N MET A 34 9.60 -22.66 -10.49
CA MET A 34 8.61 -23.30 -9.61
C MET A 34 8.95 -23.08 -8.14
N HIS A 35 10.23 -23.13 -7.75
CA HIS A 35 10.66 -22.82 -6.39
C HIS A 35 10.34 -21.36 -6.03
N ARG A 36 10.58 -20.42 -6.93
CA ARG A 36 10.25 -19.01 -6.75
C ARG A 36 8.74 -18.79 -6.67
N LEU A 37 7.94 -19.47 -7.51
CA LEU A 37 6.48 -19.42 -7.44
C LEU A 37 5.90 -19.97 -6.14
N THR A 38 6.54 -20.96 -5.53
CA THR A 38 6.06 -21.59 -4.29
C THR A 38 6.59 -20.91 -3.02
N HIS A 39 7.69 -20.19 -3.10
CA HIS A 39 8.35 -19.54 -1.95
C HIS A 39 8.34 -18.01 -1.98
N GLU A 40 8.12 -17.41 -3.15
CA GLU A 40 7.78 -15.99 -3.21
C GLU A 40 6.27 -15.87 -3.05
N ASP A 41 5.82 -15.15 -2.02
CA ASP A 41 4.47 -14.58 -1.96
C ASP A 41 4.33 -13.63 -3.16
N VAL A 42 3.94 -14.21 -4.30
CA VAL A 42 3.70 -13.46 -5.53
C VAL A 42 2.49 -12.58 -5.28
N PHE A 43 2.72 -11.31 -5.07
CA PHE A 43 1.70 -10.29 -5.11
C PHE A 43 1.19 -10.14 -6.56
N VAL A 44 0.44 -11.13 -7.02
CA VAL A 44 -0.38 -10.99 -8.23
C VAL A 44 -1.66 -10.29 -7.81
N LEU A 45 -1.80 -9.04 -8.22
CA LEU A 45 -3.07 -8.34 -8.25
C LEU A 45 -4.01 -9.04 -9.24
N HIS A 46 -4.66 -10.11 -8.82
CA HIS A 46 -5.88 -10.60 -9.45
C HIS A 46 -7.06 -10.26 -8.52
N PRO A 47 -8.05 -9.50 -8.99
CA PRO A 47 -9.32 -9.44 -8.32
C PRO A 47 -10.01 -10.77 -8.61
N ASP A 48 -10.24 -11.56 -7.58
CA ASP A 48 -11.24 -12.59 -7.40
C ASP A 48 -10.67 -13.93 -6.89
N GLU A 49 -11.29 -14.36 -5.80
CA GLU A 49 -11.33 -15.73 -5.27
C GLU A 49 -10.07 -16.32 -4.60
N ASN A 50 -9.51 -15.66 -3.55
CA ASN A 50 -8.97 -16.40 -2.40
C ASN A 50 -8.71 -15.47 -1.21
N ASN A 51 -9.80 -14.95 -0.65
CA ASN A 51 -9.78 -13.97 0.43
C ASN A 51 -9.43 -14.55 1.82
N ASN A 52 -9.14 -15.85 1.93
CA ASN A 52 -9.00 -16.51 3.23
C ASN A 52 -7.55 -16.70 3.73
N LEU A 53 -6.53 -16.62 2.86
CA LEU A 53 -5.13 -16.72 3.27
C LEU A 53 -4.45 -15.35 3.47
N ARG A 54 -5.01 -14.27 2.88
CA ARG A 54 -4.53 -12.89 3.06
C ARG A 54 -4.86 -12.27 4.43
N LYS A 55 -5.72 -12.90 5.23
CA LYS A 55 -6.14 -12.38 6.55
C LYS A 55 -5.09 -12.52 7.68
N GLN A 56 -3.93 -13.11 7.44
CA GLN A 56 -2.92 -13.32 8.50
C GLN A 56 -1.69 -12.41 8.45
N SER A 57 -1.43 -11.71 7.36
CA SER A 57 -0.31 -10.75 7.34
C SER A 57 -0.79 -9.37 7.80
N SER A 58 -0.34 -8.95 8.97
CA SER A 58 -0.55 -7.58 9.46
C SER A 58 0.34 -6.56 8.75
N LYS A 59 1.24 -7.01 7.85
CA LYS A 59 2.23 -6.16 7.19
C LYS A 59 1.84 -5.82 5.77
N PHE A 60 2.02 -4.55 5.42
CA PHE A 60 1.88 -4.04 4.07
C PHE A 60 3.24 -3.77 3.45
N LEU A 61 3.36 -4.06 2.17
CA LEU A 61 4.53 -3.77 1.37
C LEU A 61 4.34 -2.45 0.63
N PHE A 62 5.21 -1.48 0.91
CA PHE A 62 5.21 -0.19 0.26
C PHE A 62 6.48 0.02 -0.55
N TYR A 63 6.35 0.24 -1.85
CA TYR A 63 7.47 0.66 -2.67
C TYR A 63 7.84 2.10 -2.36
N THR A 64 9.11 2.34 -2.05
CA THR A 64 9.68 3.68 -1.83
C THR A 64 10.28 4.26 -3.10
N ASN A 65 10.75 3.37 -3.98
CA ASN A 65 11.18 3.69 -5.34
C ASN A 65 10.89 2.49 -6.27
N THR A 66 11.57 2.39 -7.40
CA THR A 66 11.33 1.32 -8.39
C THR A 66 11.80 -0.05 -7.91
N LEU A 67 12.81 -0.10 -7.05
CA LEU A 67 13.46 -1.33 -6.58
C LEU A 67 13.26 -1.56 -5.08
N ASP A 68 13.27 -0.48 -4.28
CA ASP A 68 13.22 -0.58 -2.83
C ASP A 68 11.79 -0.59 -2.31
N PHE A 69 11.56 -1.40 -1.31
CA PHE A 69 10.29 -1.48 -0.59
C PHE A 69 10.51 -1.56 0.92
N LYS A 70 9.45 -1.25 1.67
CA LYS A 70 9.40 -1.44 3.12
C LYS A 70 8.18 -2.25 3.50
N LEU A 71 8.37 -3.17 4.43
CA LEU A 71 7.29 -3.88 5.10
C LEU A 71 6.95 -3.11 6.39
N ILE A 72 5.71 -2.67 6.50
CA ILE A 72 5.21 -1.89 7.64
C ILE A 72 4.01 -2.62 8.21
N ASP A 73 4.02 -2.87 9.52
CA ASP A 73 2.85 -3.44 10.17
C ASP A 73 1.70 -2.42 10.15
N LYS A 74 0.49 -2.90 9.88
CA LYS A 74 -0.71 -2.07 9.87
C LYS A 74 -0.87 -1.27 11.17
N ARG A 75 -0.54 -1.89 12.31
CA ARG A 75 -0.62 -1.28 13.64
C ARG A 75 0.39 -0.16 13.87
N ASP A 76 1.45 -0.11 13.06
CA ASP A 76 2.44 0.96 13.14
C ASP A 76 2.07 2.16 12.27
N ILE A 77 1.04 2.08 11.45
CA ILE A 77 0.62 3.15 10.54
C ILE A 77 -0.41 4.05 11.23
N GLY A 78 -0.04 5.30 11.47
CA GLY A 78 -0.95 6.32 12.00
C GLY A 78 -1.78 7.00 10.91
N LEU A 79 -1.12 7.43 9.86
CA LEU A 79 -1.79 8.11 8.74
C LEU A 79 -0.93 8.13 7.48
N PHE A 80 -1.57 8.43 6.36
CA PHE A 80 -0.92 8.82 5.12
C PHE A 80 -1.17 10.30 4.85
N GLN A 81 -0.13 10.99 4.40
CA GLN A 81 -0.20 12.39 3.99
C GLN A 81 0.30 12.58 2.56
N TYR A 82 -0.38 13.43 1.80
CA TYR A 82 0.03 13.74 0.44
C TYR A 82 0.97 14.95 0.43
N ASN A 83 2.17 14.75 -0.08
CA ASN A 83 3.17 15.79 -0.28
C ASN A 83 3.04 16.39 -1.68
N HIS A 84 2.54 17.62 -1.77
CA HIS A 84 2.30 18.32 -3.03
C HIS A 84 3.59 18.69 -3.79
N GLU A 85 4.66 19.02 -3.07
CA GLU A 85 5.93 19.38 -3.68
C GLU A 85 6.55 18.19 -4.40
N GLN A 86 6.45 17.02 -3.77
CA GLN A 86 7.06 15.80 -4.28
C GLN A 86 6.09 14.93 -5.09
N ARG A 87 4.80 15.30 -5.09
CA ARG A 87 3.70 14.60 -5.77
C ARG A 87 3.65 13.12 -5.40
N CYS A 88 3.75 12.83 -4.12
CA CYS A 88 3.68 11.46 -3.61
C CYS A 88 2.99 11.39 -2.25
N TRP A 89 2.48 10.22 -1.91
CA TRP A 89 2.04 9.92 -0.57
C TRP A 89 3.22 9.60 0.32
N GLU A 90 3.11 9.98 1.57
CA GLU A 90 4.04 9.65 2.64
C GLU A 90 3.27 8.95 3.75
N VAL A 91 3.89 7.96 4.39
CA VAL A 91 3.30 7.27 5.54
C VAL A 91 3.98 7.72 6.83
N VAL A 92 3.17 8.01 7.84
CA VAL A 92 3.59 8.32 9.20
C VAL A 92 3.49 7.04 10.01
N VAL A 93 4.64 6.60 10.55
CA VAL A 93 4.79 5.30 11.21
C VAL A 93 5.24 5.51 12.66
N ALA A 94 4.70 4.71 13.56
CA ALA A 94 5.08 4.68 14.96
C ALA A 94 6.59 4.51 15.15
N GLY A 95 7.16 5.25 16.09
CA GLY A 95 8.60 5.20 16.39
C GLY A 95 9.51 5.82 15.34
N SER A 96 8.97 6.30 14.21
CA SER A 96 9.76 6.97 13.17
C SER A 96 9.63 8.49 13.28
N LYS A 97 10.77 9.19 13.42
CA LYS A 97 10.77 10.66 13.41
C LYS A 97 10.55 11.27 12.02
N LYS A 98 10.69 10.48 10.98
CA LYS A 98 10.55 10.94 9.58
C LYS A 98 9.47 10.13 8.89
N THR A 99 8.70 10.80 8.04
CA THR A 99 7.76 10.16 7.14
C THR A 99 8.49 9.28 6.12
N ILE A 100 7.86 8.22 5.68
CA ILE A 100 8.38 7.33 4.65
C ILE A 100 7.68 7.68 3.35
N ARG A 101 8.43 8.07 2.34
CA ARG A 101 7.89 8.36 1.01
C ARG A 101 7.50 7.08 0.30
N LEU A 102 6.35 7.13 -0.35
CA LEU A 102 5.86 6.05 -1.18
C LEU A 102 6.14 6.34 -2.65
N LYS A 103 6.06 5.31 -3.46
CA LYS A 103 6.25 5.41 -4.91
C LYS A 103 5.32 6.49 -5.50
N ARG A 104 5.83 7.31 -6.41
CA ARG A 104 5.01 8.25 -7.16
C ARG A 104 3.91 7.53 -7.93
N ASN A 105 2.82 8.24 -8.22
CA ASN A 105 1.63 7.72 -8.92
C ASN A 105 0.79 6.70 -8.12
N LEU A 106 1.04 6.55 -6.81
CA LEU A 106 0.14 5.81 -5.95
C LEU A 106 -1.14 6.63 -5.75
N LYS A 107 -2.29 6.04 -6.04
CA LYS A 107 -3.59 6.67 -5.85
C LYS A 107 -4.09 6.48 -4.43
N SER A 108 -4.93 7.41 -3.95
CA SER A 108 -5.57 7.31 -2.62
C SER A 108 -6.39 6.05 -2.46
N GLU A 109 -7.07 5.61 -3.52
CA GLU A 109 -7.90 4.40 -3.52
C GLU A 109 -7.09 3.16 -3.12
N ALA A 110 -5.87 3.03 -3.66
CA ALA A 110 -5.00 1.90 -3.33
C ALA A 110 -4.56 1.88 -1.85
N LEU A 111 -4.51 3.04 -1.19
CA LEU A 111 -4.23 3.13 0.25
C LEU A 111 -5.47 2.80 1.10
N LEU A 112 -6.64 3.20 0.63
CA LEU A 112 -7.92 2.90 1.28
C LEU A 112 -8.24 1.40 1.21
N ASP A 113 -7.91 0.75 0.08
CA ASP A 113 -8.12 -0.68 -0.13
C ASP A 113 -7.22 -1.57 0.74
N LEU A 114 -6.18 -1.01 1.39
CA LEU A 114 -5.31 -1.76 2.29
C LEU A 114 -6.08 -2.29 3.52
N SER A 115 -6.98 -1.50 4.07
CA SER A 115 -7.76 -1.87 5.24
C SER A 115 -8.95 -0.93 5.46
N GLU A 116 -10.04 -1.45 5.99
CA GLU A 116 -11.23 -0.68 6.38
C GLU A 116 -10.96 0.38 7.46
N GLN A 117 -9.86 0.24 8.23
CA GLN A 117 -9.46 1.23 9.22
C GLN A 117 -8.89 2.51 8.60
N PHE A 118 -8.50 2.49 7.32
CA PHE A 118 -7.99 3.68 6.67
C PHE A 118 -9.10 4.49 6.04
N VAL A 119 -9.30 5.70 6.55
CA VAL A 119 -10.36 6.60 6.12
C VAL A 119 -9.79 7.92 5.61
N GLN A 120 -10.19 8.31 4.42
CA GLN A 120 -9.81 9.60 3.87
C GLN A 120 -10.66 10.71 4.51
N ILE A 121 -10.01 11.71 5.08
CA ILE A 121 -10.64 12.84 5.78
C ILE A 121 -10.50 14.18 5.05
N ASN A 122 -9.66 14.23 4.04
CA ASN A 122 -9.55 15.30 3.06
C ASN A 122 -8.66 14.86 1.89
N GLN A 123 -8.34 15.76 0.95
CA GLN A 123 -7.51 15.44 -0.21
C GLN A 123 -6.05 15.13 0.13
N LYS A 124 -5.60 15.51 1.34
CA LYS A 124 -4.19 15.36 1.78
C LYS A 124 -3.99 14.25 2.78
N PHE A 125 -5.03 13.83 3.50
CA PHE A 125 -4.89 12.92 4.63
C PHE A 125 -5.82 11.73 4.56
N ILE A 126 -5.25 10.55 4.81
CA ILE A 126 -5.94 9.30 5.11
C ILE A 126 -5.47 8.89 6.50
N ILE A 127 -6.36 8.70 7.45
CA ILE A 127 -6.02 8.36 8.83
C ILE A 127 -6.34 6.90 9.15
N ASN A 128 -5.62 6.36 10.12
CA ASN A 128 -5.99 5.10 10.74
C ASN A 128 -6.96 5.37 11.88
N MET A 129 -8.17 4.84 11.76
CA MET A 129 -9.26 5.04 12.71
C MET A 129 -8.99 4.43 14.09
N ASP A 130 -8.14 3.40 14.16
CA ASP A 130 -7.77 2.77 15.44
C ASP A 130 -7.06 3.75 16.39
N TYR A 131 -6.49 4.81 15.84
CA TYR A 131 -5.78 5.84 16.63
C TYR A 131 -6.55 7.14 16.80
N LEU A 132 -7.70 7.31 16.16
CA LEU A 132 -8.50 8.54 16.31
C LEU A 132 -9.21 8.55 17.68
N ILE A 133 -8.96 9.60 18.48
CA ILE A 133 -9.66 9.83 19.75
C ILE A 133 -10.93 10.64 19.51
N GLU A 134 -10.75 11.83 18.92
CA GLU A 134 -11.80 12.82 18.76
C GLU A 134 -11.48 13.80 17.63
N VAL A 135 -12.48 14.57 17.22
CA VAL A 135 -12.34 15.68 16.28
C VAL A 135 -12.91 16.94 16.91
N VAL A 136 -12.04 17.85 17.30
CA VAL A 136 -12.39 19.15 17.88
C VAL A 136 -12.02 20.25 16.90
N ASP A 137 -12.95 21.16 16.59
CA ASP A 137 -12.75 22.26 15.61
C ASP A 137 -12.18 21.79 14.25
N ASN A 138 -12.62 20.63 13.81
CA ASN A 138 -12.13 19.90 12.64
C ASN A 138 -10.68 19.37 12.74
N VAL A 139 -9.99 19.51 13.84
CA VAL A 139 -8.67 18.91 14.10
C VAL A 139 -8.85 17.52 14.66
N CYS A 140 -8.12 16.54 14.11
CA CYS A 140 -8.07 15.18 14.62
C CYS A 140 -7.05 15.08 15.74
N HIS A 141 -7.46 14.47 16.86
CA HIS A 141 -6.58 14.11 17.96
C HIS A 141 -6.41 12.59 18.01
N PHE A 142 -5.20 12.15 18.28
CA PHE A 142 -4.84 10.74 18.16
C PHE A 142 -4.31 10.16 19.47
N TYR A 143 -4.52 8.85 19.66
CA TYR A 143 -3.84 8.10 20.71
C TYR A 143 -2.33 8.01 20.47
N PRO A 144 -1.52 7.84 21.54
CA PRO A 144 -0.12 7.49 21.37
C PRO A 144 0.05 6.26 20.45
N PRO A 145 1.07 6.22 19.63
CA PRO A 145 2.23 7.13 19.58
C PRO A 145 2.06 8.34 18.65
N PHE A 146 0.84 8.69 18.23
CA PHE A 146 0.54 9.78 17.28
C PHE A 146 -0.07 11.01 17.93
N ASP A 147 -0.11 11.07 19.26
CA ASP A 147 -0.68 12.15 20.07
C ASP A 147 -0.05 13.53 19.85
N ALA A 148 1.19 13.57 19.37
CA ALA A 148 1.87 14.82 19.00
C ALA A 148 1.40 15.42 17.65
N ILE A 149 0.51 14.74 16.91
CA ILE A 149 0.01 15.21 15.61
C ILE A 149 -1.20 16.09 15.81
N ASP A 150 -1.08 17.40 15.53
CA ASP A 150 -2.10 18.43 15.72
C ASP A 150 -2.51 19.19 14.44
N TYR A 151 -1.88 18.85 13.30
CA TYR A 151 -2.07 19.55 12.03
C TYR A 151 -3.08 18.88 11.09
N VAL A 152 -3.62 17.74 11.46
CA VAL A 152 -4.52 16.92 10.62
C VAL A 152 -5.95 17.39 10.79
N LYS A 153 -6.57 17.89 9.69
CA LYS A 153 -7.92 18.47 9.72
C LYS A 153 -8.88 17.74 8.81
N VAL A 154 -10.08 17.48 9.31
CA VAL A 154 -11.19 16.93 8.53
C VAL A 154 -11.82 18.02 7.69
N SER A 155 -12.04 17.79 6.41
CA SER A 155 -12.82 18.72 5.58
C SER A 155 -14.34 18.45 5.68
N ARG A 156 -15.15 19.47 5.42
CA ARG A 156 -16.63 19.38 5.52
C ARG A 156 -17.22 18.23 4.70
N VAL A 157 -16.72 18.03 3.49
CA VAL A 157 -17.19 16.98 2.58
C VAL A 157 -16.92 15.58 3.14
N TYR A 158 -15.78 15.38 3.80
CA TYR A 158 -15.38 14.08 4.31
C TYR A 158 -15.89 13.80 5.74
N ARG A 159 -16.36 14.84 6.46
CA ARG A 159 -16.86 14.68 7.83
C ARG A 159 -18.01 13.70 7.93
N ARG A 160 -18.94 13.75 6.98
CA ARG A 160 -20.08 12.81 6.98
C ARG A 160 -19.61 11.38 6.79
N LYS A 161 -18.70 11.13 5.84
CA LYS A 161 -18.11 9.80 5.61
C LYS A 161 -17.39 9.27 6.85
N LEU A 162 -16.69 10.16 7.58
CA LEU A 162 -16.02 9.80 8.81
C LEU A 162 -17.03 9.36 9.89
N ILE A 163 -18.13 10.10 10.05
CA ILE A 163 -19.18 9.79 11.03
C ILE A 163 -19.89 8.47 10.67
N ASP A 164 -20.11 8.20 9.40
CA ASP A 164 -20.80 7.01 8.92
C ASP A 164 -20.02 5.70 9.23
N HIS A 165 -18.72 5.79 9.57
CA HIS A 165 -17.92 4.65 10.05
C HIS A 165 -18.24 4.26 11.50
N PHE A 166 -18.87 5.15 12.26
CA PHE A 166 -19.20 4.92 13.66
C PHE A 166 -20.69 4.75 13.85
N HIS A 167 -21.08 3.91 14.81
CA HIS A 167 -22.45 3.90 15.28
C HIS A 167 -22.67 5.16 16.12
N SER A 168 -23.44 6.12 15.61
CA SER A 168 -23.86 7.28 16.41
C SER A 168 -24.95 6.87 17.40
N LEU A 169 -24.75 7.23 18.64
CA LEU A 169 -25.76 7.10 19.70
C LEU A 169 -26.80 8.22 19.61
#